data_e0e4156af3e8af0c9a5d675425296ccf
#
_entry.id   e0e4156af3e8af0c9a5d675425296ccf
#
_cell.length_a   1.000
_cell.length_b   1.000
_cell.length_c   1.000
_cell.angle_alpha   90.00
_cell.angle_beta   90.00
_cell.angle_gamma   90.00
#
_symmetry.space_group_name_H-M   'P 1'
#
loop_
_entity.id
_entity.type
_entity.pdbx_description
1 polymer ?
#
loop_
_entity_poly.entity_id
_entity_poly.type
_entity_poly.pdbx_seq_one_letter_code
_entity_poly.pdbx_strand_id
1 'polypeptide(L)'
;MLSYLGIMYKKNPVIQEVLDWFENSIDFLNYGNPVQELRTAIANSGEVKQLVLDMIKEMDLDIEDFRVEEKDDDRIEVFTRHVVDGNSVELSLSEESNGTKKIFVLLPFIANSLVTRTTLIIDELDTKIHTMLLKYIIMLINDRMINRSKAQLIFTSYDLSTMNSEVF
;
A
#
# COMPACT_ATOMS: atom_id res chain seq x y z
N MET A 1 15.07 7.00 19.20
CA MET A 1 15.51 8.37 19.49
C MET A 1 14.32 9.33 19.64
N LEU A 2 13.37 9.39 18.70
CA LEU A 2 12.16 10.24 18.79
C LEU A 2 11.29 9.92 20.01
N SER A 3 11.08 8.64 20.35
CA SER A 3 10.34 8.22 21.55
C SER A 3 10.94 8.70 22.86
N TYR A 4 12.27 8.79 22.95
CA TYR A 4 12.98 9.31 24.12
C TYR A 4 12.76 10.82 24.27
N LEU A 5 12.78 11.57 23.18
CA LEU A 5 12.46 13.00 23.18
C LEU A 5 11.02 13.24 23.60
N GLY A 6 10.07 12.43 23.14
CA GLY A 6 8.67 12.49 23.56
C GLY A 6 8.48 12.31 25.06
N ILE A 7 9.24 11.43 25.69
CA ILE A 7 9.18 11.21 27.14
C ILE A 7 9.76 12.41 27.92
N MET A 8 10.90 12.94 27.47
CA MET A 8 11.58 14.06 28.16
C MET A 8 10.84 15.39 28.00
N TYR A 9 10.18 15.63 26.88
CA TYR A 9 9.59 16.94 26.55
C TYR A 9 8.07 16.92 26.42
N LYS A 10 7.39 15.96 27.05
CA LYS A 10 5.91 15.78 27.03
C LYS A 10 5.09 17.06 27.29
N LYS A 11 5.69 18.08 27.88
CA LYS A 11 5.03 19.37 28.25
C LYS A 11 5.29 20.48 27.21
N ASN A 12 6.11 20.25 26.17
CA ASN A 12 6.38 21.28 25.18
C ASN A 12 5.48 21.09 23.97
N PRO A 13 4.49 21.97 23.70
CA PRO A 13 3.53 21.80 22.64
C PRO A 13 4.17 21.74 21.24
N VAL A 14 5.25 22.50 21.01
CA VAL A 14 5.95 22.50 19.71
C VAL A 14 6.63 21.16 19.45
N ILE A 15 7.24 20.56 20.47
CA ILE A 15 7.86 19.23 20.32
C ILE A 15 6.80 18.16 20.11
N GLN A 16 5.65 18.25 20.78
CA GLN A 16 4.55 17.33 20.56
C GLN A 16 4.01 17.44 19.12
N GLU A 17 3.79 18.64 18.62
CA GLU A 17 3.33 18.85 17.25
C GLU A 17 4.30 18.23 16.22
N VAL A 18 5.61 18.36 16.42
CA VAL A 18 6.62 17.74 15.55
C VAL A 18 6.58 16.21 15.65
N LEU A 19 6.47 15.65 16.85
CA LEU A 19 6.38 14.19 17.05
C LEU A 19 5.10 13.62 16.42
N ASP A 20 3.96 14.27 16.67
CA ASP A 20 2.66 13.90 16.10
C ASP A 20 2.69 13.95 14.56
N TRP A 21 3.41 14.93 13.99
CA TRP A 21 3.60 14.99 12.55
C TRP A 21 4.40 13.79 12.04
N PHE A 22 5.52 13.45 12.68
CA PHE A 22 6.32 12.27 12.28
C PHE A 22 5.53 10.96 12.43
N GLU A 23 4.76 10.81 13.49
CA GLU A 23 3.99 9.60 13.77
C GLU A 23 2.79 9.43 12.81
N ASN A 24 2.16 10.54 12.38
CA ASN A 24 0.94 10.50 11.58
C ASN A 24 1.14 10.82 10.08
N SER A 25 2.34 11.31 9.68
CA SER A 25 2.58 11.76 8.30
C SER A 25 3.58 10.90 7.54
N ILE A 26 4.21 9.92 8.20
CA ILE A 26 5.20 9.02 7.58
C ILE A 26 4.80 7.57 7.85
N ASP A 27 4.57 6.83 6.76
CA ASP A 27 4.31 5.39 6.79
C ASP A 27 5.53 4.64 6.24
N PHE A 28 5.93 3.58 6.92
CA PHE A 28 6.97 2.66 6.45
C PHE A 28 6.34 1.33 6.09
N LEU A 29 6.46 0.92 4.84
CA LEU A 29 6.09 -0.44 4.48
C LEU A 29 7.19 -1.41 4.93
N ASN A 30 6.88 -2.17 5.97
CA ASN A 30 7.72 -3.26 6.42
C ASN A 30 7.12 -4.60 5.99
N TYR A 31 7.80 -5.33 5.10
CA TYR A 31 7.33 -6.64 4.61
C TYR A 31 7.32 -7.73 5.68
N GLY A 32 7.63 -7.43 6.94
CA GLY A 32 7.72 -8.41 8.03
C GLY A 32 6.38 -9.04 8.46
N ASN A 33 5.28 -8.32 8.36
CA ASN A 33 3.93 -8.85 8.62
C ASN A 33 2.87 -8.20 7.71
N PRO A 34 2.91 -8.52 6.41
CA PRO A 34 2.11 -7.85 5.38
C PRO A 34 0.61 -8.00 5.60
N VAL A 35 0.16 -9.09 6.23
CA VAL A 35 -1.27 -9.39 6.40
C VAL A 35 -1.88 -8.52 7.50
N GLN A 36 -1.16 -8.27 8.59
CA GLN A 36 -1.64 -7.40 9.68
C GLN A 36 -1.74 -5.95 9.22
N GLU A 37 -0.78 -5.51 8.41
CA GLU A 37 -0.75 -4.17 7.87
C GLU A 37 -1.88 -3.96 6.85
N LEU A 38 -2.14 -4.95 5.99
CA LEU A 38 -3.29 -4.98 5.09
C LEU A 38 -4.62 -4.80 5.84
N ARG A 39 -4.79 -5.49 6.97
CA ARG A 39 -5.97 -5.34 7.83
C ARG A 39 -6.18 -3.90 8.26
N THR A 40 -5.13 -3.27 8.78
CA THR A 40 -5.19 -1.90 9.30
C THR A 40 -5.54 -0.91 8.19
N ALA A 41 -4.96 -1.06 7.01
CA ALA A 41 -5.21 -0.19 5.88
C ALA A 41 -6.64 -0.35 5.30
N ILE A 42 -7.16 -1.58 5.21
CA ILE A 42 -8.49 -1.86 4.62
C ILE A 42 -9.63 -1.68 5.63
N ALA A 43 -9.42 -2.05 6.90
CA ALA A 43 -10.48 -1.97 7.92
C ALA A 43 -10.92 -0.54 8.23
N ASN A 44 -10.06 0.44 7.98
CA ASN A 44 -10.30 1.83 8.36
C ASN A 44 -11.08 2.65 7.33
N SER A 45 -11.25 2.18 6.08
CA SER A 45 -11.96 2.96 5.06
C SER A 45 -12.44 2.12 3.89
N GLY A 46 -13.76 2.13 3.64
CA GLY A 46 -14.33 1.59 2.39
C GLY A 46 -13.79 2.29 1.14
N GLU A 47 -13.32 3.53 1.27
CA GLU A 47 -12.67 4.31 0.21
C GLU A 47 -11.33 3.70 -0.20
N VAL A 48 -10.50 3.28 0.77
CA VAL A 48 -9.23 2.59 0.50
C VAL A 48 -9.48 1.27 -0.24
N LYS A 49 -10.45 0.47 0.19
CA LYS A 49 -10.81 -0.78 -0.51
C LYS A 49 -11.21 -0.52 -1.96
N GLN A 50 -12.06 0.46 -2.20
CA GLN A 50 -12.51 0.79 -3.55
C GLN A 50 -11.34 1.25 -4.42
N LEU A 51 -10.47 2.11 -3.91
CA LEU A 51 -9.29 2.57 -4.62
C LEU A 51 -8.33 1.43 -4.97
N VAL A 52 -8.12 0.49 -4.04
CA VAL A 52 -7.34 -0.73 -4.31
C VAL A 52 -7.95 -1.56 -5.43
N LEU A 53 -9.28 -1.74 -5.43
CA LEU A 53 -9.98 -2.49 -6.49
C LEU A 53 -9.84 -1.79 -7.86
N ASP A 54 -9.95 -0.47 -7.90
CA ASP A 54 -9.80 0.30 -9.12
C ASP A 54 -8.37 0.17 -9.67
N MET A 55 -7.36 0.25 -8.81
CA MET A 55 -5.95 0.02 -9.18
C MET A 55 -5.70 -1.40 -9.72
N ILE A 56 -6.27 -2.43 -9.08
CA ILE A 56 -6.15 -3.83 -9.50
C ILE A 56 -6.73 -4.03 -10.89
N LYS A 57 -7.89 -3.43 -11.18
CA LYS A 57 -8.54 -3.50 -12.49
C LYS A 57 -7.72 -2.81 -13.58
N GLU A 58 -7.14 -1.66 -13.27
CA GLU A 58 -6.25 -0.97 -14.22
C GLU A 58 -4.94 -1.73 -14.50
N MET A 59 -4.51 -2.57 -13.57
CA MET A 59 -3.34 -3.45 -13.73
C MET A 59 -3.64 -4.72 -14.54
N ASP A 60 -4.89 -4.97 -14.94
CA ASP A 60 -5.33 -6.16 -15.71
C ASP A 60 -4.92 -7.48 -15.02
N LEU A 61 -5.16 -7.55 -13.73
CA LEU A 61 -4.79 -8.73 -12.91
C LEU A 61 -5.88 -9.81 -12.84
N ASP A 62 -6.93 -9.70 -13.68
CA ASP A 62 -8.09 -10.62 -13.71
C ASP A 62 -8.79 -10.82 -12.35
N ILE A 63 -8.63 -9.88 -11.42
CA ILE A 63 -9.25 -9.92 -10.10
C ILE A 63 -10.40 -8.92 -10.07
N GLU A 64 -11.61 -9.41 -9.85
CA GLU A 64 -12.81 -8.56 -9.80
C GLU A 64 -13.09 -7.97 -8.41
N ASP A 65 -12.78 -8.73 -7.37
CA ASP A 65 -13.01 -8.34 -5.98
C ASP A 65 -12.07 -9.11 -5.05
N PHE A 66 -11.99 -8.67 -3.81
CA PHE A 66 -11.32 -9.42 -2.75
C PHE A 66 -12.06 -9.23 -1.43
N ARG A 67 -11.90 -10.19 -0.55
CA ARG A 67 -12.41 -10.13 0.82
C ARG A 67 -11.36 -10.56 1.81
N VAL A 68 -11.51 -10.05 3.02
CA VAL A 68 -10.64 -10.35 4.16
C VAL A 68 -11.46 -11.08 5.20
N GLU A 69 -11.01 -12.25 5.63
CA GLU A 69 -11.59 -13.03 6.71
C GLU A 69 -10.68 -13.06 7.92
N GLU A 70 -11.26 -12.85 9.09
CA GLU A 70 -10.59 -13.09 10.38
C GLU A 70 -10.89 -14.51 10.82
N LYS A 71 -9.86 -15.26 11.17
CA LYS A 71 -9.96 -16.61 11.74
C LYS A 71 -9.91 -16.55 13.28
N ASP A 72 -10.39 -17.58 13.94
CA ASP A 72 -10.51 -17.67 15.41
C ASP A 72 -9.18 -17.53 16.18
N ASP A 73 -8.04 -17.60 15.49
CA ASP A 73 -6.69 -17.51 16.05
C ASP A 73 -5.96 -16.20 15.66
N ASP A 74 -6.69 -15.11 15.45
CA ASP A 74 -6.19 -13.81 15.01
C ASP A 74 -5.46 -13.85 13.65
N ARG A 75 -5.52 -14.96 12.93
CA ARG A 75 -5.02 -15.02 11.55
C ARG A 75 -6.00 -14.35 10.60
N ILE A 76 -5.43 -13.70 9.61
CA ILE A 76 -6.19 -13.07 8.54
C ILE A 76 -5.94 -13.85 7.27
N GLU A 77 -7.01 -14.14 6.55
CA GLU A 77 -6.97 -14.75 5.23
C GLU A 77 -7.61 -13.80 4.22
N VAL A 78 -6.93 -13.63 3.09
CA VAL A 78 -7.42 -12.80 1.98
C VAL A 78 -7.80 -13.74 0.86
N PHE A 79 -8.99 -13.54 0.31
CA PHE A 79 -9.50 -14.26 -0.84
C PHE A 79 -9.67 -13.29 -2.01
N THR A 80 -9.18 -13.69 -3.16
CA THR A 80 -9.36 -12.99 -4.45
C THR A 80 -10.46 -13.67 -5.24
N ARG A 81 -11.27 -12.89 -5.94
CA ARG A 81 -12.31 -13.40 -6.82
C ARG A 81 -11.96 -13.11 -8.27
N HIS A 82 -11.91 -14.18 -9.05
CA HIS A 82 -11.69 -14.17 -10.49
C HIS A 82 -12.95 -14.56 -11.25
N VAL A 83 -13.04 -14.18 -12.52
CA VAL A 83 -14.07 -14.69 -13.45
C VAL A 83 -13.39 -15.44 -14.57
N VAL A 84 -13.62 -16.73 -14.64
CA VAL A 84 -13.11 -17.62 -15.67
C VAL A 84 -14.28 -18.24 -16.44
N ASP A 85 -14.34 -17.99 -17.74
CA ASP A 85 -15.45 -18.48 -18.60
C ASP A 85 -16.86 -18.15 -18.07
N GLY A 86 -17.00 -16.95 -17.46
CA GLY A 86 -18.27 -16.49 -16.88
C GLY A 86 -18.60 -17.08 -15.50
N ASN A 87 -17.75 -17.92 -14.94
CA ASN A 87 -17.90 -18.48 -13.60
C ASN A 87 -17.00 -17.74 -12.60
N SER A 88 -17.55 -17.43 -11.43
CA SER A 88 -16.78 -16.84 -10.34
C SER A 88 -16.00 -17.92 -9.59
N VAL A 89 -14.69 -17.71 -9.43
CA VAL A 89 -13.78 -18.59 -8.70
C VAL A 89 -13.10 -17.77 -7.62
N GLU A 90 -13.12 -18.25 -6.38
CA GLU A 90 -12.34 -17.67 -5.28
C GLU A 90 -11.05 -18.48 -5.07
N LEU A 91 -9.94 -17.76 -4.92
CA LEU A 91 -8.63 -18.30 -4.55
C LEU A 91 -8.17 -17.65 -3.25
N SER A 92 -7.51 -18.43 -2.39
CA SER A 92 -6.76 -17.84 -1.29
C SER A 92 -5.58 -17.03 -1.85
N LEU A 93 -5.27 -15.88 -1.25
CA LEU A 93 -4.09 -15.10 -1.64
C LEU A 93 -2.80 -15.94 -1.58
N SER A 94 -2.77 -16.98 -0.74
CA SER A 94 -1.64 -17.92 -0.68
C SER A 94 -1.44 -18.74 -1.96
N GLU A 95 -2.48 -18.90 -2.78
CA GLU A 95 -2.48 -19.63 -4.07
C GLU A 95 -2.12 -18.72 -5.24
N GLU A 96 -2.17 -17.41 -5.06
CA GLU A 96 -1.80 -16.43 -6.06
C GLU A 96 -0.30 -16.41 -6.38
N SER A 97 0.03 -15.78 -7.51
CA SER A 97 1.43 -15.54 -7.88
C SER A 97 2.16 -14.68 -6.84
N ASN A 98 3.49 -14.80 -6.77
CA ASN A 98 4.29 -13.95 -5.87
C ASN A 98 4.17 -12.46 -6.21
N GLY A 99 3.98 -12.12 -7.48
CA GLY A 99 3.73 -10.75 -7.93
C GLY A 99 2.39 -10.23 -7.41
N THR A 100 1.32 -11.00 -7.58
CA THR A 100 -0.02 -10.69 -7.06
C THR A 100 0.00 -10.51 -5.55
N LYS A 101 0.65 -11.43 -4.82
CA LYS A 101 0.82 -11.33 -3.36
C LYS A 101 1.47 -10.02 -2.95
N LYS A 102 2.54 -9.62 -3.63
CA LYS A 102 3.24 -8.38 -3.32
C LYS A 102 2.36 -7.16 -3.61
N ILE A 103 1.62 -7.16 -4.72
CA ILE A 103 0.69 -6.08 -5.07
C ILE A 103 -0.39 -5.94 -4.00
N PHE A 104 -0.98 -7.04 -3.55
CA PHE A 104 -1.98 -7.02 -2.48
C PHE A 104 -1.45 -6.49 -1.15
N VAL A 105 -0.16 -6.62 -0.88
CA VAL A 105 0.48 -5.98 0.28
C VAL A 105 0.69 -4.49 0.05
N LEU A 106 1.11 -4.11 -1.16
CA LEU A 106 1.57 -2.77 -1.49
C LEU A 106 0.43 -1.78 -1.73
N LEU A 107 -0.58 -2.18 -2.51
CA LEU A 107 -1.65 -1.27 -2.95
C LEU A 107 -2.44 -0.62 -1.80
N PRO A 108 -2.78 -1.30 -0.70
CA PRO A 108 -3.46 -0.67 0.43
C PRO A 108 -2.65 0.46 1.07
N PHE A 109 -1.33 0.34 1.13
CA PHE A 109 -0.47 1.42 1.65
C PHE A 109 -0.44 2.62 0.71
N ILE A 110 -0.36 2.37 -0.59
CA ILE A 110 -0.43 3.43 -1.61
C ILE A 110 -1.79 4.11 -1.55
N ALA A 111 -2.88 3.34 -1.54
CA ALA A 111 -4.24 3.87 -1.45
C ALA A 111 -4.45 4.68 -0.16
N ASN A 112 -4.00 4.14 0.99
CA ASN A 112 -4.06 4.85 2.25
C ASN A 112 -3.27 6.16 2.21
N SER A 113 -2.05 6.15 1.69
CA SER A 113 -1.22 7.34 1.54
C SER A 113 -1.90 8.41 0.66
N LEU A 114 -2.53 8.00 -0.45
CA LEU A 114 -3.30 8.89 -1.32
C LEU A 114 -4.51 9.50 -0.61
N VAL A 115 -5.17 8.78 0.29
CA VAL A 115 -6.32 9.27 1.07
C VAL A 115 -5.86 10.16 2.24
N THR A 116 -4.87 9.71 3.01
CA THR A 116 -4.44 10.37 4.27
C THR A 116 -3.39 11.46 4.08
N ARG A 117 -2.82 11.60 2.88
CA ARG A 117 -1.76 12.56 2.58
C ARG A 117 -0.45 12.28 3.32
N THR A 118 -0.11 11.03 3.50
CA THR A 118 1.14 10.63 4.16
C THR A 118 2.29 10.47 3.17
N THR A 119 3.52 10.46 3.69
CA THR A 119 4.73 10.09 2.96
C THR A 119 4.97 8.60 3.17
N LEU A 120 4.85 7.82 2.12
CA LEU A 120 5.10 6.37 2.14
C LEU A 120 6.56 6.09 1.81
N ILE A 121 7.23 5.33 2.67
CA ILE A 121 8.63 4.92 2.48
C ILE A 121 8.67 3.41 2.26
N ILE A 122 9.27 2.98 1.13
CA ILE A 122 9.35 1.57 0.73
C ILE A 122 10.78 1.22 0.34
N ASP A 123 11.33 0.22 0.97
CA ASP A 123 12.62 -0.35 0.58
C ASP A 123 12.43 -1.47 -0.46
N GLU A 124 13.27 -1.50 -1.48
CA GLU A 124 13.22 -2.48 -2.57
C GLU A 124 11.83 -2.62 -3.22
N LEU A 125 11.25 -1.51 -3.67
CA LEU A 125 9.92 -1.49 -4.27
C LEU A 125 9.78 -2.43 -5.47
N ASP A 126 10.83 -2.56 -6.29
CA ASP A 126 10.87 -3.39 -7.51
C ASP A 126 10.95 -4.90 -7.23
N THR A 127 11.35 -5.32 -6.05
CA THR A 127 11.52 -6.76 -5.75
C THR A 127 10.24 -7.55 -5.96
N LYS A 128 10.25 -8.55 -6.86
CA LYS A 128 9.13 -9.43 -7.23
C LYS A 128 7.93 -8.73 -7.92
N ILE A 129 8.08 -7.49 -8.37
CA ILE A 129 7.07 -6.79 -9.17
C ILE A 129 7.58 -6.66 -10.60
N HIS A 130 6.68 -6.85 -11.58
CA HIS A 130 7.00 -6.59 -12.97
C HIS A 130 7.23 -5.09 -13.20
N THR A 131 8.23 -4.74 -14.02
CA THR A 131 8.61 -3.34 -14.31
C THR A 131 7.42 -2.45 -14.74
N MET A 132 6.46 -2.99 -15.50
CA MET A 132 5.27 -2.23 -15.92
C MET A 132 4.38 -1.84 -14.72
N LEU A 133 4.23 -2.75 -13.76
CA LEU A 133 3.46 -2.48 -12.53
C LEU A 133 4.19 -1.47 -11.63
N LEU A 134 5.52 -1.55 -11.57
CA LEU A 134 6.33 -0.57 -10.86
C LEU A 134 6.14 0.84 -11.46
N LYS A 135 6.22 0.96 -12.79
CA LYS A 135 5.95 2.22 -13.49
C LYS A 135 4.55 2.75 -13.20
N TYR A 136 3.54 1.89 -13.26
CA TYR A 136 2.17 2.27 -12.95
C TYR A 136 2.05 2.87 -11.53
N ILE A 137 2.65 2.23 -10.52
CA ILE A 137 2.64 2.72 -9.13
C ILE A 137 3.27 4.10 -9.01
N ILE A 138 4.41 4.31 -9.66
CA ILE A 138 5.09 5.61 -9.64
C ILE A 138 4.23 6.68 -10.34
N MET A 139 3.62 6.33 -11.48
CA MET A 139 2.72 7.23 -12.21
C MET A 139 1.50 7.62 -11.39
N LEU A 140 0.90 6.71 -10.61
CA LEU A 140 -0.23 7.02 -9.72
C LEU A 140 0.11 8.15 -8.73
N ILE A 141 1.29 8.10 -8.15
CA ILE A 141 1.74 9.13 -7.18
C ILE A 141 2.05 10.46 -7.89
N ASN A 142 2.55 10.41 -9.13
CA ASN A 142 2.88 11.60 -9.91
C ASN A 142 1.66 12.24 -10.58
N ASP A 143 0.59 11.50 -10.79
CA ASP A 143 -0.64 12.02 -11.41
C ASP A 143 -1.39 12.95 -10.43
N ARG A 144 -1.47 14.23 -10.80
CA ARG A 144 -2.13 15.26 -10.00
C ARG A 144 -3.66 15.10 -9.92
N MET A 145 -4.26 14.37 -10.85
CA MET A 145 -5.70 14.09 -10.84
C MET A 145 -6.05 13.00 -9.84
N ILE A 146 -5.16 12.02 -9.67
CA ILE A 146 -5.29 10.92 -8.72
C ILE A 146 -4.75 11.37 -7.35
N ASN A 147 -3.52 11.84 -7.29
CA ASN A 147 -2.84 12.29 -6.08
C ASN A 147 -3.21 13.74 -5.70
N ARG A 148 -4.50 14.00 -5.47
CA ARG A 148 -4.99 15.32 -5.05
C ARG A 148 -4.52 15.69 -3.65
N SER A 149 -4.28 14.72 -2.81
CA SER A 149 -3.81 14.88 -1.44
C SER A 149 -2.35 15.34 -1.37
N LYS A 150 -1.57 15.17 -2.44
CA LYS A 150 -0.11 15.39 -2.51
C LYS A 150 0.67 14.43 -1.60
N ALA A 151 0.23 13.17 -1.53
CA ALA A 151 1.00 12.09 -0.94
C ALA A 151 2.37 11.99 -1.62
N GLN A 152 3.36 11.52 -0.87
CA GLN A 152 4.72 11.35 -1.37
C GLN A 152 5.14 9.87 -1.28
N LEU A 153 5.92 9.42 -2.26
CA LEU A 153 6.54 8.10 -2.25
C LEU A 153 8.07 8.27 -2.26
N ILE A 154 8.72 7.71 -1.24
CA ILE A 154 10.17 7.58 -1.17
C ILE A 154 10.48 6.08 -1.26
N PHE A 155 11.29 5.68 -2.22
CA PHE A 155 11.58 4.27 -2.39
C PHE A 155 13.02 4.02 -2.86
N THR A 156 13.52 2.82 -2.59
CA THR A 156 14.72 2.29 -3.24
C THR A 156 14.33 1.28 -4.31
N SER A 157 15.12 1.20 -5.37
CA SER A 157 14.92 0.26 -6.48
C SER A 157 16.24 -0.07 -7.16
N TYR A 158 16.38 -1.31 -7.59
CA TYR A 158 17.47 -1.76 -8.46
C TYR A 158 17.09 -1.64 -9.95
N ASP A 159 15.80 -1.46 -10.27
CA ASP A 159 15.32 -1.30 -11.64
C ASP A 159 15.54 0.12 -12.16
N LEU A 160 16.66 0.33 -12.85
CA LEU A 160 17.02 1.61 -13.45
C LEU A 160 16.09 2.03 -14.61
N SER A 161 15.28 1.13 -15.15
CA SER A 161 14.37 1.44 -16.27
C SER A 161 13.25 2.41 -15.87
N THR A 162 13.00 2.56 -14.57
CA THR A 162 12.04 3.53 -14.03
C THR A 162 12.61 4.94 -13.87
N MET A 163 13.95 5.10 -13.92
CA MET A 163 14.63 6.39 -13.76
C MET A 163 14.75 7.12 -15.10
N ASN A 164 13.61 7.50 -15.66
CA ASN A 164 13.58 8.27 -16.92
C ASN A 164 12.50 9.37 -16.86
N SER A 165 12.57 10.32 -17.80
CA SER A 165 11.66 11.48 -17.86
C SER A 165 10.22 11.16 -18.25
N GLU A 166 9.89 9.90 -18.57
CA GLU A 166 8.51 9.45 -18.84
C GLU A 166 7.81 9.03 -17.56
N VAL A 167 8.57 8.75 -16.50
CA VAL A 167 8.07 8.25 -15.21
C VAL A 167 8.15 9.33 -14.12
N PHE A 168 9.14 10.25 -14.22
CA PHE A 168 9.34 11.36 -13.27
C PHE A 168 9.14 12.72 -13.90
#